data_4312789c32bf19020c2085074541209b
#
_entry.id   4312789c32bf19020c2085074541209b
#
_cell.length_a   1.000
_cell.length_b   1.000
_cell.length_c   1.000
_cell.angle_alpha   90.00
_cell.angle_beta   90.00
_cell.angle_gamma   90.00
#
_symmetry.space_group_name_H-M   'P 1'
#
loop_
_entity.id
_entity.type
_entity.pdbx_description
1 polymer ?
#
loop_
_entity_poly.entity_id
_entity_poly.type
_entity_poly.pdbx_seq_one_letter_code
_entity_poly.pdbx_strand_id
1 'polypeptide(L)'
;MAFQKTRFALCIAAGLAIVGGSVSAAEQKAKAPTTPGGKAAYTRQENFKQQGAVFKAIRDELKKDAPNMALISTSAVKLKSSADALPTWFPKGSGPESKYATDAKPEIWSDPVKFASAVKRLQVEATKFQTIAASGDVAAMKAQSQAVGGTCKGCHDSFRVPEEK
;
A
#
# COMPACT_ATOMS: atom_id res chain seq x y z
N MET A 1 5.57 34.62 75.77
CA MET A 1 4.62 33.82 76.60
C MET A 1 3.29 33.87 75.93
N ALA A 2 2.58 32.82 75.99
CA ALA A 2 1.23 32.55 75.47
C ALA A 2 1.15 31.94 74.07
N PHE A 3 0.98 30.65 74.11
CA PHE A 3 0.62 29.76 72.99
C PHE A 3 -0.84 30.01 72.59
N GLN A 4 -1.08 30.23 71.30
CA GLN A 4 -2.42 30.22 70.75
C GLN A 4 -2.55 29.10 69.69
N LYS A 5 -3.25 28.07 70.10
CA LYS A 5 -3.59 26.93 69.24
C LYS A 5 -4.72 27.31 68.29
N THR A 6 -4.44 27.44 67.00
CA THR A 6 -5.47 27.58 65.98
C THR A 6 -5.71 26.20 65.31
N ARG A 7 -6.91 25.64 65.49
CA ARG A 7 -7.38 24.43 64.87
C ARG A 7 -7.76 24.76 63.42
N PHE A 8 -7.06 24.19 62.42
CA PHE A 8 -7.52 24.21 61.05
C PHE A 8 -8.32 22.95 60.76
N ALA A 9 -9.53 23.18 60.33
CA ALA A 9 -10.44 22.15 59.89
C ALA A 9 -10.01 21.53 58.55
N LEU A 10 -9.98 20.22 58.51
CA LEU A 10 -9.62 19.43 57.33
C LEU A 10 -10.85 19.29 56.42
N CYS A 11 -10.93 20.08 55.35
CA CYS A 11 -11.90 19.85 54.27
C CYS A 11 -11.36 18.78 53.31
N ILE A 12 -11.90 17.57 53.40
CA ILE A 12 -11.64 16.51 52.46
C ILE A 12 -12.47 16.80 51.19
N ALA A 13 -11.82 17.33 50.16
CA ALA A 13 -12.39 17.40 48.82
C ALA A 13 -12.12 16.07 48.11
N ALA A 14 -13.12 15.26 47.93
CA ALA A 14 -13.06 14.06 47.12
C ALA A 14 -12.94 14.45 45.63
N GLY A 15 -11.71 14.46 45.11
CA GLY A 15 -11.44 14.63 43.70
C GLY A 15 -11.77 13.34 42.94
N LEU A 16 -12.87 13.37 42.19
CA LEU A 16 -13.23 12.33 41.23
C LEU A 16 -12.20 12.36 40.07
N ALA A 17 -11.19 11.48 40.11
CA ALA A 17 -10.27 11.30 39.04
C ALA A 17 -11.00 10.61 37.88
N ILE A 18 -11.37 11.40 36.86
CA ILE A 18 -11.80 10.87 35.56
C ILE A 18 -10.53 10.33 34.90
N VAL A 19 -10.34 9.01 34.96
CA VAL A 19 -9.35 8.30 34.16
C VAL A 19 -9.86 8.35 32.73
N GLY A 20 -9.51 9.41 32.00
CA GLY A 20 -9.66 9.49 30.57
C GLY A 20 -8.72 8.46 29.93
N GLY A 21 -9.22 7.28 29.68
CA GLY A 21 -8.52 6.29 28.87
C GLY A 21 -8.29 6.88 27.48
N SER A 22 -7.09 7.35 27.20
CA SER A 22 -6.63 7.65 25.86
C SER A 22 -6.66 6.33 25.10
N VAL A 23 -7.73 6.07 24.33
CA VAL A 23 -7.76 5.00 23.34
C VAL A 23 -6.71 5.38 22.32
N SER A 24 -5.52 4.79 22.46
CA SER A 24 -4.46 4.89 21.49
C SER A 24 -5.02 4.44 20.16
N ALA A 25 -4.95 5.31 19.14
CA ALA A 25 -5.28 4.99 17.74
C ALA A 25 -4.23 4.06 17.10
N ALA A 26 -3.57 3.24 17.94
CA ALA A 26 -2.62 2.24 17.53
C ALA A 26 -3.37 0.94 17.22
N GLU A 27 -3.34 0.58 15.94
CA GLU A 27 -3.48 -0.80 15.48
C GLU A 27 -4.87 -1.45 15.64
N GLN A 28 -5.87 -0.91 14.95
CA GLN A 28 -6.89 -1.79 14.42
C GLN A 28 -6.27 -2.61 13.27
N LYS A 29 -5.50 -3.64 13.62
CA LYS A 29 -5.11 -4.69 12.68
C LYS A 29 -6.42 -5.24 12.12
N ALA A 30 -6.70 -4.93 10.86
CA ALA A 30 -7.98 -5.29 10.25
C ALA A 30 -8.23 -6.78 10.50
N LYS A 31 -9.37 -7.10 11.11
CA LYS A 31 -9.75 -8.47 11.41
C LYS A 31 -9.60 -9.31 10.15
N ALA A 32 -8.89 -10.44 10.24
CA ALA A 32 -8.65 -11.31 9.10
C ALA A 32 -9.97 -11.66 8.39
N PRO A 33 -10.05 -11.52 7.05
CA PRO A 33 -11.28 -11.76 6.33
C PRO A 33 -11.68 -13.22 6.39
N THR A 34 -12.97 -13.50 6.58
CA THR A 34 -13.53 -14.85 6.68
C THR A 34 -14.16 -15.34 5.38
N THR A 35 -14.67 -14.41 4.56
CA THR A 35 -15.31 -14.75 3.28
C THR A 35 -14.26 -14.99 2.17
N PRO A 36 -14.54 -15.81 1.16
CA PRO A 36 -13.65 -16.00 0.02
C PRO A 36 -13.28 -14.68 -0.68
N GLY A 37 -14.26 -13.81 -0.93
CA GLY A 37 -14.04 -12.49 -1.55
C GLY A 37 -13.17 -11.58 -0.69
N GLY A 38 -13.41 -11.54 0.62
CA GLY A 38 -12.60 -10.78 1.56
C GLY A 38 -11.16 -11.29 1.62
N LYS A 39 -10.94 -12.61 1.62
CA LYS A 39 -9.60 -13.21 1.56
C LYS A 39 -8.87 -12.81 0.28
N ALA A 40 -9.55 -12.84 -0.86
CA ALA A 40 -8.99 -12.41 -2.13
C ALA A 40 -8.63 -10.91 -2.11
N ALA A 41 -9.48 -10.05 -1.55
CA ALA A 41 -9.21 -8.63 -1.39
C ALA A 41 -7.98 -8.38 -0.49
N TYR A 42 -7.86 -9.09 0.63
CA TYR A 42 -6.71 -9.03 1.52
C TYR A 42 -5.41 -9.46 0.80
N THR A 43 -5.43 -10.63 0.16
CA THR A 43 -4.27 -11.15 -0.59
C THR A 43 -3.83 -10.19 -1.68
N ARG A 44 -4.78 -9.58 -2.40
CA ARG A 44 -4.50 -8.54 -3.40
C ARG A 44 -3.77 -7.34 -2.78
N GLN A 45 -4.21 -6.86 -1.62
CA GLN A 45 -3.53 -5.75 -0.94
C GLN A 45 -2.09 -6.11 -0.56
N GLU A 46 -1.86 -7.32 -0.05
CA GLU A 46 -0.51 -7.78 0.27
C GLU A 46 0.36 -7.90 -1.00
N ASN A 47 -0.19 -8.42 -2.10
CA ASN A 47 0.50 -8.48 -3.38
C ASN A 47 0.89 -7.07 -3.90
N PHE A 48 0.00 -6.08 -3.78
CA PHE A 48 0.33 -4.71 -4.16
C PHE A 48 1.36 -4.06 -3.25
N LYS A 49 1.35 -4.34 -1.94
CA LYS A 49 2.40 -3.89 -1.02
C LYS A 49 3.76 -4.44 -1.45
N GLN A 50 3.83 -5.74 -1.77
CA GLN A 50 5.06 -6.37 -2.26
C GLN A 50 5.50 -5.78 -3.61
N GLN A 51 4.60 -5.60 -4.57
CA GLN A 51 4.91 -4.98 -5.87
C GLN A 51 5.43 -3.56 -5.69
N GLY A 52 4.79 -2.76 -4.82
CA GLY A 52 5.23 -1.41 -4.49
C GLY A 52 6.61 -1.37 -3.84
N ALA A 53 6.89 -2.29 -2.91
CA ALA A 53 8.20 -2.41 -2.27
C ALA A 53 9.30 -2.77 -3.29
N VAL A 54 9.01 -3.71 -4.19
CA VAL A 54 9.93 -4.09 -5.28
C VAL A 54 10.23 -2.89 -6.19
N PHE A 55 9.20 -2.17 -6.60
CA PHE A 55 9.36 -1.00 -7.47
C PHE A 55 10.08 0.15 -6.76
N LYS A 56 9.80 0.35 -5.47
CA LYS A 56 10.55 1.31 -4.64
C LYS A 56 12.02 0.96 -4.56
N ALA A 57 12.38 -0.31 -4.34
CA ALA A 57 13.77 -0.74 -4.28
C ALA A 57 14.52 -0.44 -5.61
N ILE A 58 13.90 -0.69 -6.75
CA ILE A 58 14.45 -0.31 -8.06
C ILE A 58 14.73 1.20 -8.11
N ARG A 59 13.74 2.02 -7.77
CA ARG A 59 13.86 3.47 -7.84
C ARG A 59 14.90 4.03 -6.87
N ASP A 60 15.04 3.43 -5.71
CA ASP A 60 16.02 3.87 -4.72
C ASP A 60 17.44 3.51 -5.16
N GLU A 61 17.64 2.34 -5.79
CA GLU A 61 18.93 2.01 -6.39
C GLU A 61 19.30 2.95 -7.54
N LEU A 62 18.34 3.25 -8.41
CA LEU A 62 18.58 4.14 -9.56
C LEU A 62 18.90 5.60 -9.19
N LYS A 63 18.71 6.00 -7.93
CA LYS A 63 19.12 7.32 -7.42
C LYS A 63 20.60 7.38 -7.01
N LYS A 64 21.23 6.22 -6.78
CA LYS A 64 22.62 6.13 -6.32
C LYS A 64 23.59 6.40 -7.47
N ASP A 65 24.79 6.88 -7.14
CA ASP A 65 25.87 7.02 -8.10
C ASP A 65 26.40 5.67 -8.58
N ALA A 66 26.39 4.66 -7.71
CA ALA A 66 26.74 3.27 -8.01
C ALA A 66 25.58 2.32 -7.65
N PRO A 67 24.60 2.13 -8.56
CA PRO A 67 23.45 1.26 -8.31
C PRO A 67 23.87 -0.22 -8.19
N ASN A 68 23.22 -0.95 -7.28
CA ASN A 68 23.37 -2.40 -7.21
C ASN A 68 22.58 -3.07 -8.35
N MET A 69 23.29 -3.40 -9.43
CA MET A 69 22.70 -3.98 -10.63
C MET A 69 22.07 -5.35 -10.40
N ALA A 70 22.64 -6.17 -9.51
CA ALA A 70 22.08 -7.49 -9.18
C ALA A 70 20.72 -7.35 -8.46
N LEU A 71 20.59 -6.37 -7.56
CA LEU A 71 19.34 -6.07 -6.90
C LEU A 71 18.29 -5.54 -7.89
N ILE A 72 18.69 -4.63 -8.79
CA ILE A 72 17.79 -4.10 -9.83
C ILE A 72 17.31 -5.23 -10.74
N SER A 73 18.19 -6.08 -11.23
CA SER A 73 17.85 -7.22 -12.11
C SER A 73 16.87 -8.19 -11.45
N THR A 74 17.17 -8.58 -10.21
CA THR A 74 16.27 -9.46 -9.43
C THR A 74 14.90 -8.81 -9.19
N SER A 75 14.88 -7.52 -8.88
CA SER A 75 13.64 -6.76 -8.67
C SER A 75 12.85 -6.58 -9.97
N ALA A 76 13.51 -6.42 -11.12
CA ALA A 76 12.86 -6.33 -12.42
C ALA A 76 12.11 -7.62 -12.78
N VAL A 77 12.71 -8.79 -12.49
CA VAL A 77 12.04 -10.09 -12.63
C VAL A 77 10.79 -10.17 -11.76
N LYS A 78 10.90 -9.80 -10.47
CA LYS A 78 9.77 -9.81 -9.54
C LYS A 78 8.65 -8.86 -9.97
N LEU A 79 9.01 -7.65 -10.45
CA LEU A 79 8.05 -6.66 -10.94
C LEU A 79 7.27 -7.20 -12.14
N LYS A 80 7.97 -7.79 -13.12
CA LYS A 80 7.32 -8.42 -14.28
C LYS A 80 6.41 -9.56 -13.86
N SER A 81 6.89 -10.48 -13.02
CA SER A 81 6.07 -11.61 -12.55
C SER A 81 4.81 -11.15 -11.83
N SER A 82 4.90 -10.11 -11.01
CA SER A 82 3.72 -9.56 -10.33
C SER A 82 2.76 -8.87 -11.30
N ALA A 83 3.26 -8.18 -12.34
CA ALA A 83 2.43 -7.61 -13.38
C ALA A 83 1.70 -8.69 -14.21
N ASP A 84 2.35 -9.82 -14.49
CA ASP A 84 1.73 -10.94 -15.19
C ASP A 84 0.65 -11.62 -14.35
N ALA A 85 0.85 -11.74 -13.04
CA ALA A 85 -0.12 -12.33 -12.11
C ALA A 85 -1.31 -11.41 -11.79
N LEU A 86 -1.20 -10.09 -12.02
CA LEU A 86 -2.17 -9.08 -11.59
C LEU A 86 -3.62 -9.37 -12.01
N PRO A 87 -3.92 -9.89 -13.21
CA PRO A 87 -5.31 -10.24 -13.60
C PRO A 87 -5.97 -11.21 -12.62
N THR A 88 -5.20 -12.11 -12.01
CA THR A 88 -5.71 -13.12 -11.08
C THR A 88 -6.07 -12.59 -9.69
N TRP A 89 -5.68 -11.34 -9.38
CA TRP A 89 -5.89 -10.74 -8.06
C TRP A 89 -7.30 -10.16 -7.87
N PHE A 90 -8.12 -10.15 -8.92
CA PHE A 90 -9.45 -9.54 -8.94
C PHE A 90 -10.57 -10.53 -9.27
N PRO A 91 -10.70 -11.66 -8.54
CA PRO A 91 -11.82 -12.56 -8.77
C PRO A 91 -13.14 -11.85 -8.44
N LYS A 92 -14.25 -12.32 -9.06
CA LYS A 92 -15.59 -11.83 -8.73
C LYS A 92 -15.86 -11.98 -7.23
N GLY A 93 -16.58 -11.01 -6.66
CA GLY A 93 -16.91 -11.01 -5.23
C GLY A 93 -15.78 -10.48 -4.33
N SER A 94 -14.66 -9.98 -4.89
CA SER A 94 -13.55 -9.40 -4.12
C SER A 94 -13.50 -7.88 -4.15
N GLY A 95 -14.57 -7.24 -4.60
CA GLY A 95 -14.77 -5.79 -4.60
C GLY A 95 -15.38 -5.27 -3.30
N PRO A 96 -16.01 -4.09 -3.33
CA PRO A 96 -16.68 -3.51 -2.16
C PRO A 96 -17.76 -4.43 -1.56
N GLU A 97 -18.40 -5.26 -2.37
CA GLU A 97 -19.40 -6.24 -1.95
C GLU A 97 -18.84 -7.33 -1.04
N SER A 98 -17.54 -7.53 -1.00
CA SER A 98 -16.86 -8.52 -0.14
C SER A 98 -16.97 -8.19 1.36
N LYS A 99 -17.41 -6.97 1.71
CA LYS A 99 -17.44 -6.39 3.07
C LYS A 99 -16.05 -6.35 3.74
N TYR A 100 -14.99 -6.50 2.98
CA TYR A 100 -13.62 -6.26 3.42
C TYR A 100 -13.17 -4.90 2.89
N ALA A 101 -12.48 -4.12 3.73
CA ALA A 101 -12.00 -2.80 3.34
C ALA A 101 -11.10 -2.88 2.10
N THR A 102 -11.50 -2.23 1.02
CA THR A 102 -10.77 -2.22 -0.25
C THR A 102 -11.01 -0.92 -0.99
N ASP A 103 -9.93 -0.36 -1.56
CA ASP A 103 -10.00 0.82 -2.43
C ASP A 103 -10.27 0.45 -3.89
N ALA A 104 -10.49 -0.83 -4.20
CA ALA A 104 -10.81 -1.26 -5.57
C ALA A 104 -12.19 -0.76 -5.97
N LYS A 105 -12.26 0.04 -7.04
CA LYS A 105 -13.52 0.55 -7.57
C LYS A 105 -14.32 -0.53 -8.28
N PRO A 106 -15.67 -0.47 -8.27
CA PRO A 106 -16.54 -1.43 -8.97
C PRO A 106 -16.27 -1.54 -10.48
N GLU A 107 -15.72 -0.50 -11.10
CA GLU A 107 -15.40 -0.42 -12.52
C GLU A 107 -14.41 -1.49 -12.98
N ILE A 108 -13.63 -2.06 -12.07
CA ILE A 108 -12.74 -3.20 -12.35
C ILE A 108 -13.53 -4.39 -12.90
N TRP A 109 -14.73 -4.61 -12.37
CA TRP A 109 -15.60 -5.75 -12.75
C TRP A 109 -16.70 -5.38 -13.72
N SER A 110 -17.14 -4.11 -13.76
CA SER A 110 -18.17 -3.62 -14.68
C SER A 110 -17.62 -3.20 -16.05
N ASP A 111 -16.33 -2.82 -16.13
CA ASP A 111 -15.62 -2.51 -17.38
C ASP A 111 -14.33 -3.36 -17.50
N PRO A 112 -14.45 -4.67 -17.69
CA PRO A 112 -13.29 -5.56 -17.71
C PRO A 112 -12.35 -5.29 -18.90
N VAL A 113 -12.84 -4.71 -19.99
CA VAL A 113 -12.03 -4.36 -21.16
C VAL A 113 -11.08 -3.20 -20.83
N LYS A 114 -11.59 -2.16 -20.21
CA LYS A 114 -10.78 -1.01 -19.78
C LYS A 114 -9.78 -1.41 -18.72
N PHE A 115 -10.18 -2.25 -17.76
CA PHE A 115 -9.29 -2.79 -16.74
C PHE A 115 -8.16 -3.63 -17.36
N ALA A 116 -8.49 -4.60 -18.24
CA ALA A 116 -7.51 -5.43 -18.93
C ALA A 116 -6.50 -4.58 -19.75
N SER A 117 -6.96 -3.50 -20.39
CA SER A 117 -6.10 -2.55 -21.08
C SER A 117 -5.10 -1.88 -20.14
N ALA A 118 -5.53 -1.47 -18.94
CA ALA A 118 -4.65 -0.85 -17.95
C ALA A 118 -3.59 -1.86 -17.44
N VAL A 119 -4.01 -3.09 -17.15
CA VAL A 119 -3.11 -4.19 -16.78
C VAL A 119 -2.08 -4.46 -17.88
N LYS A 120 -2.54 -4.54 -19.14
CA LYS A 120 -1.64 -4.80 -20.28
C LYS A 120 -0.56 -3.72 -20.43
N ARG A 121 -0.90 -2.46 -20.20
CA ARG A 121 0.12 -1.38 -20.22
C ARG A 121 1.22 -1.63 -19.18
N LEU A 122 0.87 -2.00 -17.95
CA LEU A 122 1.87 -2.32 -16.93
C LEU A 122 2.72 -3.53 -17.34
N GLN A 123 2.12 -4.60 -17.85
CA GLN A 123 2.86 -5.79 -18.30
C GLN A 123 3.88 -5.46 -19.39
N VAL A 124 3.50 -4.61 -20.35
CA VAL A 124 4.40 -4.17 -21.42
C VAL A 124 5.57 -3.38 -20.85
N GLU A 125 5.31 -2.38 -20.00
CA GLU A 125 6.38 -1.53 -19.49
C GLU A 125 7.26 -2.26 -18.45
N ALA A 126 6.72 -3.19 -17.67
CA ALA A 126 7.51 -4.05 -16.77
C ALA A 126 8.41 -5.02 -17.56
N THR A 127 7.91 -5.57 -18.68
CA THR A 127 8.71 -6.43 -19.57
C THR A 127 9.87 -5.64 -20.21
N LYS A 128 9.62 -4.44 -20.72
CA LYS A 128 10.66 -3.55 -21.23
C LYS A 128 11.68 -3.23 -20.15
N PHE A 129 11.21 -2.92 -18.94
CA PHE A 129 12.13 -2.63 -17.82
C PHE A 129 13.04 -3.83 -17.53
N GLN A 130 12.51 -5.04 -17.50
CA GLN A 130 13.31 -6.25 -17.27
C GLN A 130 14.39 -6.42 -18.35
N THR A 131 14.05 -6.20 -19.63
CA THR A 131 15.00 -6.29 -20.74
C THR A 131 16.11 -5.25 -20.61
N ILE A 132 15.76 -3.99 -20.28
CA ILE A 132 16.74 -2.92 -20.10
C ILE A 132 17.59 -3.18 -18.86
N ALA A 133 17.02 -3.71 -17.76
CA ALA A 133 17.79 -4.06 -16.58
C ALA A 133 18.86 -5.14 -16.86
N ALA A 134 18.60 -6.04 -17.81
CA ALA A 134 19.57 -7.04 -18.25
C ALA A 134 20.73 -6.45 -19.09
N SER A 135 20.53 -5.31 -19.75
CA SER A 135 21.60 -4.64 -20.54
C SER A 135 22.57 -3.83 -19.68
N GLY A 136 22.19 -3.47 -18.45
CA GLY A 136 23.00 -2.65 -17.56
C GLY A 136 22.95 -1.15 -17.84
N ASP A 137 22.13 -0.67 -18.79
CA ASP A 137 22.01 0.76 -19.12
C ASP A 137 21.19 1.50 -18.04
N VAL A 138 21.89 2.17 -17.12
CA VAL A 138 21.30 2.92 -16.01
C VAL A 138 20.43 4.09 -16.49
N ALA A 139 20.83 4.78 -17.56
CA ALA A 139 20.06 5.91 -18.09
C ALA A 139 18.73 5.44 -18.68
N ALA A 140 18.77 4.37 -19.48
CA ALA A 140 17.57 3.74 -20.02
C ALA A 140 16.67 3.18 -18.91
N MET A 141 17.25 2.58 -17.86
CA MET A 141 16.47 2.12 -16.69
C MET A 141 15.77 3.27 -15.97
N LYS A 142 16.44 4.42 -15.78
CA LYS A 142 15.80 5.61 -15.16
C LYS A 142 14.59 6.07 -15.99
N ALA A 143 14.74 6.20 -17.31
CA ALA A 143 13.64 6.57 -18.19
C ALA A 143 12.51 5.54 -18.17
N GLN A 144 12.83 4.26 -18.28
CA GLN A 144 11.83 3.19 -18.28
C GLN A 144 11.11 3.05 -16.92
N SER A 145 11.78 3.34 -15.79
CA SER A 145 11.13 3.36 -14.48
C SER A 145 10.06 4.43 -14.38
N GLN A 146 10.22 5.57 -15.05
CA GLN A 146 9.17 6.59 -15.13
C GLN A 146 7.96 6.09 -15.93
N ALA A 147 8.18 5.39 -17.05
CA ALA A 147 7.11 4.79 -17.84
C ALA A 147 6.30 3.76 -17.02
N VAL A 148 6.98 2.86 -16.28
CA VAL A 148 6.33 1.93 -15.34
C VAL A 148 5.51 2.70 -14.31
N GLY A 149 6.08 3.73 -13.67
CA GLY A 149 5.36 4.57 -12.70
C GLY A 149 4.11 5.24 -13.28
N GLY A 150 4.19 5.69 -14.52
CA GLY A 150 3.06 6.25 -15.26
C GLY A 150 1.91 5.25 -15.45
N THR A 151 2.21 3.98 -15.73
CA THR A 151 1.16 2.94 -15.82
C THR A 151 0.49 2.66 -14.48
N CYS A 152 1.28 2.64 -13.39
CA CYS A 152 0.74 2.49 -12.03
C CYS A 152 -0.24 3.63 -11.71
N LYS A 153 0.18 4.88 -11.95
CA LYS A 153 -0.66 6.05 -11.72
C LYS A 153 -1.94 6.01 -12.55
N GLY A 154 -1.86 5.75 -13.86
CA GLY A 154 -3.03 5.73 -14.73
C GLY A 154 -4.05 4.65 -14.37
N CYS A 155 -3.57 3.49 -13.88
CA CYS A 155 -4.46 2.46 -13.35
C CYS A 155 -5.13 2.91 -12.03
N HIS A 156 -4.37 3.49 -11.10
CA HIS A 156 -4.90 3.99 -9.83
C HIS A 156 -5.93 5.10 -10.03
N ASP A 157 -5.68 6.05 -10.91
CA ASP A 157 -6.63 7.14 -11.22
C ASP A 157 -8.00 6.59 -11.68
N SER A 158 -8.00 5.49 -12.43
CA SER A 158 -9.23 4.90 -12.98
C SER A 158 -9.92 3.91 -12.04
N PHE A 159 -9.15 3.11 -11.29
CA PHE A 159 -9.64 1.89 -10.64
C PHE A 159 -9.41 1.83 -9.13
N ARG A 160 -8.77 2.82 -8.53
CA ARG A 160 -8.57 2.95 -7.09
C ARG A 160 -9.30 4.16 -6.53
N VAL A 161 -9.98 4.00 -5.39
CA VAL A 161 -10.53 5.13 -4.63
C VAL A 161 -9.36 6.00 -4.18
N PRO A 162 -9.40 7.33 -4.37
CA PRO A 162 -8.36 8.23 -3.89
C PRO A 162 -8.19 8.12 -2.37
N GLU A 163 -6.96 8.24 -1.90
CA GLU A 163 -6.70 8.41 -0.46
C GLU A 163 -7.22 9.78 -0.01
N GLU A 164 -8.05 9.80 1.04
CA GLU A 164 -8.42 11.05 1.70
C GLU A 164 -7.16 11.66 2.32
N LYS A 165 -6.92 12.94 2.03
CA LYS A 165 -5.76 13.68 2.53
C LYS A 165 -6.06 14.28 3.90
#